data_80976b6b56597e3bde2ed0440cd3851d
#
_entry.id   80976b6b56597e3bde2ed0440cd3851d
#
_cell.length_a   1.000
_cell.length_b   1.000
_cell.length_c   1.000
_cell.angle_alpha   90.00
_cell.angle_beta   90.00
_cell.angle_gamma   90.00
#
_symmetry.space_group_name_H-M   'P 1'
#
loop_
_entity.id
_entity.type
_entity.pdbx_description
1 polymer ?
#
loop_
_entity_poly.entity_id
_entity_poly.type
_entity_poly.pdbx_seq_one_letter_code
_entity_poly.pdbx_strand_id
1 'polypeptide(L)'
;VINATDALPDARQDAIWLRIRRRFFTSAGNRVAVAVTAAATTVAITFPRTEVDTSYGVLATPNWGTTVWVTGKTTTGCTINFGTAAPANATVDLITFRSE
;
A
#
# COMPACT_ATOMS: atom_id res chain seq x y z
N VAL A 1 10.67 -20.00 37.99
CA VAL A 1 10.68 -19.71 37.22
C VAL A 1 10.61 -18.94 36.97
N ILE A 2 10.59 -19.10 37.23
CA ILE A 2 10.64 -18.61 36.72
C ILE A 2 10.69 -17.80 36.46
N ASN A 3 10.55 -17.41 37.34
CA ASN A 3 10.67 -16.60 36.83
C ASN A 3 11.19 -16.60 35.73
N ALA A 4 11.90 -17.19 35.64
CA ALA A 4 12.19 -17.52 34.30
C ALA A 4 10.93 -17.58 33.49
N THR A 5 9.91 -18.01 34.11
CA THR A 5 8.60 -18.03 33.47
C THR A 5 8.07 -16.65 33.19
N ASP A 6 8.50 -15.66 33.96
CA ASP A 6 8.04 -14.31 33.72
C ASP A 6 8.75 -13.69 32.51
N ALA A 7 10.03 -13.88 32.46
CA ALA A 7 10.82 -13.27 31.38
C ALA A 7 10.57 -13.97 30.05
N LEU A 8 10.53 -15.28 30.05
CA LEU A 8 10.40 -16.02 28.80
C LEU A 8 9.08 -15.82 28.12
N PRO A 9 7.94 -15.86 28.80
CA PRO A 9 6.67 -15.59 28.12
C PRO A 9 6.63 -14.23 27.47
N ASP A 10 7.12 -13.21 28.15
CA ASP A 10 7.14 -11.87 27.60
C ASP A 10 8.02 -11.79 26.38
N ALA A 11 9.19 -12.39 26.44
CA ALA A 11 10.07 -12.38 25.30
C ALA A 11 9.46 -13.12 24.11
N ARG A 12 8.76 -14.20 24.36
CA ARG A 12 8.08 -14.93 23.31
C ARG A 12 6.96 -14.12 22.70
N GLN A 13 6.20 -13.43 23.52
CA GLN A 13 5.13 -12.60 23.05
C GLN A 13 5.67 -11.47 22.19
N ASP A 14 6.75 -10.86 22.61
CA ASP A 14 7.38 -9.82 21.81
C ASP A 14 7.88 -10.36 20.47
N ALA A 15 8.47 -11.54 20.47
CA ALA A 15 8.94 -12.16 19.25
C ALA A 15 7.78 -12.48 18.31
N ILE A 16 6.66 -12.94 18.84
CA ILE A 16 5.48 -13.22 18.04
C ILE A 16 4.90 -11.94 17.48
N TRP A 17 4.81 -10.89 18.29
CA TRP A 17 4.34 -9.60 17.84
C TRP A 17 5.20 -9.03 16.74
N LEU A 18 6.51 -9.09 16.88
CA LEU A 18 7.42 -8.61 15.85
C LEU A 18 7.25 -9.40 14.56
N ARG A 19 7.05 -10.70 14.66
CA ARG A 19 6.83 -11.55 13.50
C ARG A 19 5.52 -11.19 12.80
N ILE A 20 4.47 -10.98 13.56
CA ILE A 20 3.17 -10.60 13.01
C ILE A 20 3.25 -9.23 12.36
N ARG A 21 3.86 -8.26 13.01
CA ARG A 21 4.03 -6.92 12.47
C ARG A 21 4.84 -6.96 11.19
N ARG A 22 5.94 -7.70 11.18
CA ARG A 22 6.79 -7.80 10.00
C ARG A 22 6.03 -8.43 8.85
N ARG A 23 5.26 -9.46 9.13
CA ARG A 23 4.46 -10.11 8.10
C ARG A 23 3.42 -9.16 7.53
N PHE A 24 2.73 -8.45 8.40
CA PHE A 24 1.71 -7.50 7.99
C PHE A 24 2.31 -6.39 7.11
N PHE A 25 3.41 -5.79 7.54
CA PHE A 25 4.04 -4.72 6.77
C PHE A 25 4.74 -5.23 5.52
N THR A 26 5.20 -6.47 5.54
CA THR A 26 5.81 -7.07 4.37
C THR A 26 4.77 -7.36 3.30
N SER A 27 3.53 -7.64 3.71
CA SER A 27 2.44 -7.86 2.76
C SER A 27 2.04 -6.60 2.03
N ALA A 28 2.32 -5.43 2.61
CA ALA A 28 2.13 -4.16 1.92
C ALA A 28 3.33 -3.96 1.00
N GLY A 29 3.15 -4.22 -0.29
CA GLY A 29 4.26 -4.31 -1.22
C GLY A 29 4.90 -2.96 -1.52
N ASN A 30 4.10 -1.97 -1.92
CA ASN A 30 4.61 -0.68 -2.38
C ASN A 30 3.82 0.46 -1.76
N ARG A 31 4.51 1.57 -1.59
CA ARG A 31 3.88 2.81 -1.17
C ARG A 31 4.40 3.92 -2.06
N VAL A 32 3.50 4.64 -2.71
CA VAL A 32 3.85 5.66 -3.68
C VAL A 32 2.99 6.90 -3.45
N ALA A 33 3.61 8.07 -3.49
CA ALA A 33 2.90 9.34 -3.51
C ALA A 33 3.20 9.99 -4.84
N VAL A 34 2.16 10.37 -5.58
CA VAL A 34 2.30 10.85 -6.95
C VAL A 34 1.54 12.14 -7.14
N ALA A 35 2.15 13.10 -7.80
CA ALA A 35 1.48 14.32 -8.23
C ALA A 35 0.63 14.01 -9.46
N VAL A 36 -0.59 14.54 -9.47
CA VAL A 36 -1.54 14.32 -10.57
C VAL A 36 -1.67 15.64 -11.34
N THR A 37 -1.53 15.57 -12.65
CA THR A 37 -1.67 16.74 -13.50
C THR A 37 -3.09 17.30 -13.40
N ALA A 38 -3.21 18.61 -13.29
CA ALA A 38 -4.52 19.27 -13.24
C ALA A 38 -5.37 18.85 -14.45
N ALA A 39 -6.65 18.61 -14.21
CA ALA A 39 -7.63 18.18 -15.18
C ALA A 39 -7.47 16.72 -15.64
N ALA A 40 -6.49 15.99 -15.14
CA ALA A 40 -6.31 14.59 -15.49
C ALA A 40 -7.37 13.73 -14.80
N THR A 41 -7.81 12.68 -15.50
CA THR A 41 -8.72 11.68 -14.95
C THR A 41 -8.02 10.33 -14.75
N THR A 42 -6.74 10.25 -15.10
CA THR A 42 -5.94 9.04 -14.90
C THR A 42 -4.53 9.44 -14.53
N VAL A 43 -3.84 8.54 -13.85
CA VAL A 43 -2.41 8.69 -13.59
C VAL A 43 -1.76 7.31 -13.63
N ALA A 44 -0.63 7.22 -14.32
CA ALA A 44 0.15 6.00 -14.38
C ALA A 44 1.05 5.93 -13.15
N ILE A 45 1.04 4.79 -12.48
CA ILE A 45 1.83 4.57 -11.28
C ILE A 45 2.93 3.57 -11.61
N THR A 46 4.16 3.91 -11.25
CA THR A 46 5.30 3.00 -11.35
C THR A 46 5.74 2.65 -9.94
N PHE A 47 5.81 1.35 -9.65
CA PHE A 47 6.18 0.89 -8.31
C PHE A 47 7.69 1.01 -8.10
N PRO A 48 8.11 1.41 -6.91
CA PRO A 48 9.54 1.38 -6.57
C PRO A 48 10.10 -0.03 -6.49
N ARG A 49 9.23 -1.03 -6.27
CA ARG A 49 9.63 -2.44 -6.21
C ARG A 49 8.69 -3.25 -7.10
N THR A 50 9.26 -4.13 -7.90
CA THR A 50 8.47 -4.99 -8.77
C THR A 50 7.68 -5.99 -7.92
N GLU A 51 6.39 -6.13 -8.22
CA GLU A 51 5.54 -7.14 -7.59
C GLU A 51 5.81 -8.50 -8.23
N VAL A 52 5.54 -9.56 -7.48
CA VAL A 52 5.79 -10.91 -8.01
C VAL A 52 4.74 -11.34 -9.04
N ASP A 53 3.53 -10.77 -8.94
CA ASP A 53 2.46 -11.02 -9.90
C ASP A 53 1.44 -9.90 -9.80
N THR A 54 0.31 -10.03 -10.47
CA THR A 54 -0.72 -9.01 -10.47
C THR A 54 -1.84 -9.27 -9.46
N SER A 55 -1.65 -10.23 -8.56
CA SER A 55 -2.64 -10.58 -7.54
C SER A 55 -2.48 -9.72 -6.29
N TYR A 56 -2.36 -8.42 -6.46
CA TYR A 56 -2.26 -7.47 -5.36
C TYR A 56 -3.47 -6.54 -5.40
N GLY A 57 -3.81 -6.02 -4.23
CA GLY A 57 -4.82 -4.97 -4.12
C GLY A 57 -4.14 -3.62 -4.08
N VAL A 58 -4.90 -2.58 -4.42
CA VAL A 58 -4.39 -1.22 -4.41
C VAL A 58 -5.36 -0.38 -3.59
N LEU A 59 -4.80 0.37 -2.65
CA LEU A 59 -5.54 1.36 -1.89
C LEU A 59 -4.99 2.72 -2.24
N ALA A 60 -5.81 3.56 -2.84
CA ALA A 60 -5.40 4.88 -3.30
C ALA A 60 -6.22 5.95 -2.59
N THR A 61 -5.54 7.01 -2.14
CA THR A 61 -6.17 8.10 -1.43
C THR A 61 -5.83 9.41 -2.13
N PRO A 62 -6.75 9.94 -2.93
CA PRO A 62 -6.54 11.26 -3.55
C PRO A 62 -6.77 12.37 -2.54
N ASN A 63 -6.20 13.54 -2.81
CA ASN A 63 -6.38 14.69 -1.93
C ASN A 63 -7.55 15.57 -2.34
N TRP A 64 -8.44 15.06 -3.18
CA TRP A 64 -9.68 15.77 -3.55
C TRP A 64 -10.83 14.78 -3.60
N GLY A 65 -12.05 15.29 -3.62
CA GLY A 65 -13.24 14.44 -3.64
C GLY A 65 -13.45 13.82 -5.00
N THR A 66 -13.28 12.51 -5.10
CA THR A 66 -13.44 11.78 -6.34
C THR A 66 -13.64 10.30 -6.05
N THR A 67 -14.23 9.59 -7.01
CA THR A 67 -14.18 8.13 -6.99
C THR A 67 -12.88 7.67 -7.64
N VAL A 68 -12.40 6.50 -7.25
CA VAL A 68 -11.11 5.97 -7.69
C VAL A 68 -11.28 4.50 -8.04
N TRP A 69 -10.69 4.10 -9.16
CA TRP A 69 -10.59 2.67 -9.47
C TRP A 69 -9.29 2.41 -10.22
N VAL A 70 -8.88 1.15 -10.27
CA VAL A 70 -7.58 0.74 -10.78
C VAL A 70 -7.75 -0.09 -12.04
N THR A 71 -6.94 0.19 -13.05
CA THR A 71 -6.89 -0.60 -14.28
C THR A 71 -5.43 -0.86 -14.64
N GLY A 72 -5.22 -1.77 -15.58
CA GLY A 72 -3.89 -2.01 -16.13
C GLY A 72 -2.87 -2.46 -15.12
N LYS A 73 -3.24 -3.29 -14.15
CA LYS A 73 -2.30 -3.80 -13.16
C LYS A 73 -1.23 -4.66 -13.83
N THR A 74 0.02 -4.35 -13.54
CA THR A 74 1.18 -5.15 -13.98
C THR A 74 2.08 -5.35 -12.77
N THR A 75 3.16 -6.09 -12.96
CA THR A 75 4.12 -6.29 -11.87
C THR A 75 4.93 -5.03 -11.58
N THR A 76 4.96 -4.06 -12.48
CA THR A 76 5.73 -2.84 -12.31
C THR A 76 4.90 -1.60 -12.03
N GLY A 77 3.58 -1.69 -12.13
CA GLY A 77 2.73 -0.53 -11.88
C GLY A 77 1.28 -0.78 -12.22
N CYS A 78 0.52 0.29 -12.22
CA CYS A 78 -0.90 0.26 -12.57
C CYS A 78 -1.34 1.64 -12.98
N THR A 79 -2.62 1.76 -13.38
CA THR A 79 -3.22 3.05 -13.69
C THR A 79 -4.34 3.32 -12.69
N ILE A 80 -4.32 4.50 -12.10
CA ILE A 80 -5.38 4.96 -11.21
C ILE A 80 -6.30 5.87 -12.02
N ASN A 81 -7.59 5.60 -11.94
CA ASN A 81 -8.61 6.37 -12.63
C ASN A 81 -9.45 7.16 -11.64
N PHE A 82 -9.85 8.35 -12.01
CA PHE A 82 -10.63 9.24 -11.15
C PHE A 82 -11.94 9.61 -11.86
N GLY A 83 -13.03 9.59 -11.11
CA GLY A 83 -14.33 10.01 -11.62
C GLY A 83 -14.43 11.52 -11.79
N THR A 84 -13.67 12.28 -11.01
CA THR A 84 -13.64 13.74 -11.08
C THR A 84 -12.23 14.18 -11.46
N ALA A 85 -12.12 15.07 -12.44
CA ALA A 85 -10.84 15.57 -12.91
C ALA A 85 -10.05 16.20 -11.77
N ALA A 86 -8.73 16.03 -11.79
CA ALA A 86 -7.85 16.50 -10.75
C ALA A 86 -7.80 18.02 -10.72
N PRO A 87 -7.85 18.64 -9.53
CA PRO A 87 -7.64 20.07 -9.39
C PRO A 87 -6.15 20.43 -9.47
N ALA A 88 -5.84 21.69 -9.38
CA ALA A 88 -4.45 22.11 -9.27
C ALA A 88 -3.84 21.55 -7.99
N ASN A 89 -2.57 21.17 -8.05
CA ASN A 89 -1.83 20.62 -6.92
C ASN A 89 -2.44 19.32 -6.39
N ALA A 90 -3.03 18.52 -7.26
CA ALA A 90 -3.60 17.25 -6.88
C ALA A 90 -2.50 16.22 -6.63
N THR A 91 -2.69 15.40 -5.62
CA THR A 91 -1.80 14.28 -5.32
C THR A 91 -2.64 13.06 -4.96
N VAL A 92 -2.04 11.90 -5.14
CA VAL A 92 -2.65 10.64 -4.70
C VAL A 92 -1.61 9.80 -3.99
N ASP A 93 -1.97 9.27 -2.84
CA ASP A 93 -1.16 8.30 -2.11
C ASP A 93 -1.70 6.92 -2.39
N LEU A 94 -0.79 5.97 -2.58
CA LEU A 94 -1.18 4.63 -2.96
C LEU A 94 -0.32 3.61 -2.22
N ILE A 95 -0.96 2.54 -1.79
CA ILE A 95 -0.23 1.38 -1.30
C ILE A 95 -0.77 0.14 -1.99
N THR A 96 0.11 -0.85 -2.19
CA THR A 96 -0.31 -2.15 -2.66
C THR A 96 -0.28 -3.12 -1.50
N PHE A 97 -1.15 -4.12 -1.53
CA PHE A 97 -1.22 -5.12 -0.48
C PHE A 97 -1.62 -6.46 -1.09
N ARG A 98 -1.33 -7.52 -0.35
CA ARG A 98 -1.70 -8.87 -0.74
C ARG A 98 -2.49 -9.51 0.37
N SER A 99 -3.44 -10.33 -0.04
CA SER A 99 -4.17 -11.19 0.88
C SER A 99 -3.30 -12.38 1.21
N GLU A 100 -3.02 -12.60 2.49
CA GLU A 100 -2.17 -13.70 2.94
C GLU A 100 -2.93 -14.66 3.78
#